data_fca303fe0a7696290b5a31d27e4670e4
#
_entry.id   fca303fe0a7696290b5a31d27e4670e4
#
_cell.length_a   1.000
_cell.length_b   1.000
_cell.length_c   1.000
_cell.angle_alpha   90.00
_cell.angle_beta   90.00
_cell.angle_gamma   90.00
#
_symmetry.space_group_name_H-M   'P 1'
#
loop_
_entity.id
_entity.type
_entity.pdbx_description
1 polymer ?
#
loop_
_entity_poly.entity_id
_entity_poly.type
_entity_poly.pdbx_seq_one_letter_code
_entity_poly.pdbx_strand_id
1 'polypeptide(L)'
;MMKKTDKHFRFLCSHLSKKSFLFTEMIHCNAILRGDSSKLLSYHNCENPLSLQLGGSDPKDLGAATQIASKYNYEEINLNVGCPSKKVKSGNFGVFLMKDIPLLQKCIVEMKKNTSLPITIKCRVGVDEYEGEKFLNDFIERITDVGVTTYFIHARKAISGLDTKRNRSIPPLMYEKVYRIKDKFPDLEVILNGGISNANELDNHLKKVDGVMLGRKVYSDPSFLLSIDKNLYGEDTFCSIDNALKEYMNYILNLDNRKDSNRAINHLMQFIKSLSIEKNKRKEILEKLNNKNEELNSIFDDFTQGCQRNLSPNL
;
A
#
# COMPACT_ATOMS: atom_id res chain seq x y z
N MET A 1 1.11 1.23 -4.27
CA MET A 1 1.52 0.68 -5.61
C MET A 1 1.17 1.71 -6.69
N MET A 2 2.16 2.19 -7.48
CA MET A 2 1.93 3.22 -8.52
C MET A 2 0.74 2.90 -9.43
N LYS A 3 -0.14 3.88 -9.62
CA LYS A 3 -1.40 3.83 -10.38
C LYS A 3 -2.42 2.79 -9.89
N LYS A 4 -2.29 2.35 -8.65
CA LYS A 4 -3.16 1.32 -8.06
C LYS A 4 -3.68 1.68 -6.68
N THR A 5 -2.83 2.17 -5.79
CA THR A 5 -3.23 2.55 -4.43
C THR A 5 -3.34 4.07 -4.31
N ASP A 6 -4.04 4.68 -5.29
CA ASP A 6 -4.40 6.08 -5.24
C ASP A 6 -5.52 6.34 -4.20
N LYS A 7 -5.87 7.60 -3.98
CA LYS A 7 -6.88 7.98 -2.98
C LYS A 7 -8.23 7.28 -3.21
N HIS A 8 -8.59 7.00 -4.47
CA HIS A 8 -9.87 6.33 -4.79
C HIS A 8 -9.87 4.87 -4.34
N PHE A 9 -8.75 4.15 -4.57
CA PHE A 9 -8.64 2.78 -4.10
C PHE A 9 -8.54 2.70 -2.57
N ARG A 10 -7.81 3.62 -1.93
CA ARG A 10 -7.71 3.66 -0.46
C ARG A 10 -9.06 3.98 0.18
N PHE A 11 -9.86 4.90 -0.41
CA PHE A 11 -11.23 5.15 0.02
C PHE A 11 -12.08 3.88 -0.01
N LEU A 12 -11.99 3.06 -1.07
CA LEU A 12 -12.65 1.75 -1.11
C LEU A 12 -12.15 0.84 0.01
N CYS A 13 -10.84 0.71 0.19
CA CYS A 13 -10.25 -0.15 1.22
C CYS A 13 -10.68 0.26 2.64
N SER A 14 -10.81 1.55 2.93
CA SER A 14 -11.23 2.03 4.26
C SER A 14 -12.69 1.69 4.60
N HIS A 15 -13.51 1.39 3.59
CA HIS A 15 -14.88 0.90 3.77
C HIS A 15 -14.96 -0.63 3.82
N LEU A 16 -13.87 -1.32 3.46
CA LEU A 16 -13.78 -2.79 3.53
C LEU A 16 -13.02 -3.27 4.77
N SER A 17 -12.22 -2.41 5.40
CA SER A 17 -11.48 -2.72 6.62
C SER A 17 -11.31 -1.46 7.46
N LYS A 18 -11.61 -1.56 8.74
CA LYS A 18 -11.40 -0.50 9.74
C LYS A 18 -10.06 -0.63 10.45
N LYS A 19 -9.38 -1.75 10.29
CA LYS A 19 -8.13 -2.08 10.99
C LYS A 19 -6.91 -2.04 10.09
N SER A 20 -7.09 -2.01 8.77
CA SER A 20 -5.99 -1.98 7.82
C SER A 20 -5.24 -0.65 7.85
N PHE A 21 -3.92 -0.71 8.05
CA PHE A 21 -3.01 0.42 7.90
C PHE A 21 -2.73 0.67 6.41
N LEU A 22 -3.18 1.80 5.88
CA LEU A 22 -3.12 2.07 4.45
C LEU A 22 -1.83 2.82 4.06
N PHE A 23 -1.43 2.67 2.81
CA PHE A 23 -0.25 3.35 2.22
C PHE A 23 -0.64 4.15 0.99
N THR A 24 -0.10 5.36 0.89
CA THR A 24 -0.18 6.12 -0.37
C THR A 24 0.60 5.41 -1.48
N GLU A 25 0.46 5.88 -2.71
CA GLU A 25 1.46 5.61 -3.74
C GLU A 25 2.79 6.26 -3.34
N MET A 26 3.91 5.81 -3.93
CA MET A 26 5.18 6.48 -3.74
C MET A 26 5.16 7.85 -4.42
N ILE A 27 5.28 8.92 -3.65
CA ILE A 27 5.34 10.31 -4.13
C ILE A 27 6.80 10.75 -4.08
N HIS A 28 7.33 11.22 -5.21
CA HIS A 28 8.69 11.74 -5.25
C HIS A 28 8.78 13.09 -4.54
N CYS A 29 9.80 13.33 -3.70
CA CYS A 29 9.96 14.57 -2.94
C CYS A 29 9.86 15.81 -3.85
N ASN A 30 10.50 15.81 -5.02
CA ASN A 30 10.44 16.91 -5.97
C ASN A 30 9.04 17.16 -6.56
N ALA A 31 8.15 16.16 -6.57
CA ALA A 31 6.77 16.39 -6.98
C ALA A 31 6.01 17.20 -5.93
N ILE A 32 6.32 17.01 -4.65
CA ILE A 32 5.75 17.80 -3.56
C ILE A 32 6.30 19.23 -3.57
N LEU A 33 7.61 19.38 -3.77
CA LEU A 33 8.28 20.68 -3.73
C LEU A 33 7.94 21.61 -4.93
N ARG A 34 7.72 21.02 -6.09
CA ARG A 34 7.56 21.77 -7.36
C ARG A 34 6.18 21.65 -7.99
N GLY A 35 5.32 20.77 -7.46
CA GLY A 35 3.98 20.53 -7.96
C GLY A 35 2.91 21.05 -7.00
N ASP A 36 1.68 20.61 -7.24
CA ASP A 36 0.55 20.87 -6.36
C ASP A 36 0.59 19.89 -5.17
N SER A 37 1.23 20.32 -4.09
CA SER A 37 1.37 19.51 -2.87
C SER A 37 0.01 19.22 -2.24
N SER A 38 -0.94 20.14 -2.30
CA SER A 38 -2.27 19.94 -1.71
C SER A 38 -3.00 18.78 -2.38
N LYS A 39 -2.92 18.71 -3.70
CA LYS A 39 -3.51 17.61 -4.47
C LYS A 39 -2.78 16.29 -4.28
N LEU A 40 -1.43 16.33 -4.20
CA LEU A 40 -0.62 15.12 -4.07
C LEU A 40 -0.74 14.48 -2.68
N LEU A 41 -0.92 15.30 -1.64
CA LEU A 41 -0.98 14.87 -0.25
C LEU A 41 -2.41 14.74 0.28
N SER A 42 -3.43 15.04 -0.57
CA SER A 42 -4.84 14.92 -0.16
C SER A 42 -5.25 13.46 0.03
N TYR A 43 -6.07 13.23 1.05
CA TYR A 43 -6.72 11.96 1.35
C TYR A 43 -8.05 12.22 2.08
N HIS A 44 -8.87 11.19 2.27
CA HIS A 44 -10.09 11.28 3.05
C HIS A 44 -9.85 10.81 4.49
N ASN A 45 -10.48 11.45 5.48
CA ASN A 45 -10.29 11.11 6.88
C ASN A 45 -10.59 9.63 7.20
N CYS A 46 -11.48 8.99 6.45
CA CYS A 46 -11.76 7.56 6.61
C CYS A 46 -10.60 6.64 6.18
N GLU A 47 -9.58 7.16 5.49
CA GLU A 47 -8.40 6.38 5.07
C GLU A 47 -7.40 6.15 6.22
N ASN A 48 -7.55 6.80 7.35
CA ASN A 48 -6.68 6.62 8.52
C ASN A 48 -6.94 5.26 9.21
N PRO A 49 -5.88 4.58 9.70
CA PRO A 49 -4.47 5.02 9.73
C PRO A 49 -3.79 4.94 8.35
N LEU A 50 -3.06 5.99 7.97
CA LEU A 50 -2.46 6.14 6.64
C LEU A 50 -0.98 6.54 6.70
N SER A 51 -0.13 5.78 6.00
CA SER A 51 1.29 6.09 5.77
C SER A 51 1.49 6.85 4.47
N LEU A 52 2.23 7.95 4.52
CA LEU A 52 2.74 8.64 3.33
C LEU A 52 4.03 7.98 2.88
N GLN A 53 4.09 7.46 1.65
CA GLN A 53 5.34 6.94 1.12
C GLN A 53 6.05 7.93 0.21
N LEU A 54 7.26 8.35 0.61
CA LEU A 54 8.14 9.22 -0.17
C LEU A 54 9.19 8.43 -0.96
N GLY A 55 9.61 9.00 -2.08
CA GLY A 55 10.77 8.58 -2.86
C GLY A 55 11.68 9.77 -3.15
N GLY A 56 12.98 9.54 -3.10
CA GLY A 56 14.02 10.54 -3.33
C GLY A 56 15.35 10.04 -2.80
N SER A 57 16.44 10.79 -3.06
CA SER A 57 17.79 10.51 -2.57
C SER A 57 18.57 11.76 -2.18
N ASP A 58 18.03 12.95 -2.41
CA ASP A 58 18.61 14.18 -1.88
C ASP A 58 18.10 14.44 -0.47
N PRO A 59 18.99 14.55 0.54
CA PRO A 59 18.60 14.76 1.93
C PRO A 59 17.79 16.06 2.14
N LYS A 60 18.19 17.16 1.49
CA LYS A 60 17.52 18.46 1.65
C LYS A 60 16.12 18.45 1.04
N ASP A 61 16.00 17.88 -0.16
CA ASP A 61 14.70 17.74 -0.83
C ASP A 61 13.74 16.83 -0.04
N LEU A 62 14.24 15.73 0.52
CA LEU A 62 13.46 14.83 1.39
C LEU A 62 13.05 15.52 2.68
N GLY A 63 13.95 16.26 3.33
CA GLY A 63 13.63 17.04 4.53
C GLY A 63 12.55 18.08 4.27
N ALA A 64 12.69 18.87 3.21
CA ALA A 64 11.70 19.90 2.84
C ALA A 64 10.33 19.28 2.48
N ALA A 65 10.31 18.18 1.73
CA ALA A 65 9.07 17.45 1.41
C ALA A 65 8.41 16.87 2.68
N THR A 66 9.22 16.37 3.62
CA THR A 66 8.77 15.89 4.92
C THR A 66 8.14 17.01 5.75
N GLN A 67 8.74 18.20 5.78
CA GLN A 67 8.19 19.37 6.46
C GLN A 67 6.83 19.80 5.90
N ILE A 68 6.64 19.74 4.58
CA ILE A 68 5.33 20.00 3.96
C ILE A 68 4.34 18.91 4.37
N ALA A 69 4.75 17.65 4.30
CA ALA A 69 3.90 16.50 4.61
C ALA A 69 3.47 16.44 6.08
N SER A 70 4.30 16.92 7.02
CA SER A 70 3.98 16.93 8.45
C SER A 70 2.81 17.87 8.83
N LYS A 71 2.36 18.72 7.90
CA LYS A 71 1.14 19.53 8.07
C LYS A 71 -0.15 18.74 7.84
N TYR A 72 -0.03 17.50 7.36
CA TYR A 72 -1.15 16.59 7.11
C TYR A 72 -1.18 15.51 8.21
N ASN A 73 -2.35 14.97 8.49
CA ASN A 73 -2.54 13.98 9.55
C ASN A 73 -2.23 12.56 9.07
N TYR A 74 -0.97 12.31 8.67
CA TYR A 74 -0.45 10.96 8.44
C TYR A 74 0.03 10.35 9.75
N GLU A 75 -0.04 9.03 9.87
CA GLU A 75 0.49 8.31 11.04
C GLU A 75 2.02 8.19 11.01
N GLU A 76 2.59 8.09 9.80
CA GLU A 76 4.03 7.96 9.58
C GLU A 76 4.43 8.49 8.19
N ILE A 77 5.72 8.75 8.02
CA ILE A 77 6.31 8.98 6.70
C ILE A 77 7.27 7.83 6.38
N ASN A 78 6.93 7.07 5.35
CA ASN A 78 7.70 5.92 4.90
C ASN A 78 8.63 6.30 3.75
N LEU A 79 9.92 6.01 3.86
CA LEU A 79 10.86 6.17 2.74
C LEU A 79 10.96 4.88 1.92
N ASN A 80 10.74 4.99 0.61
CA ASN A 80 10.87 3.86 -0.31
C ASN A 80 12.33 3.56 -0.61
N VAL A 81 12.80 2.41 -0.14
CA VAL A 81 14.15 1.87 -0.36
C VAL A 81 14.07 0.48 -1.04
N GLY A 82 12.99 0.22 -1.78
CA GLY A 82 12.75 -1.11 -2.36
C GLY A 82 12.30 -1.14 -3.83
N CYS A 83 11.96 0.01 -4.43
CA CYS A 83 11.49 0.09 -5.82
C CYS A 83 12.66 -0.04 -6.83
N PRO A 84 12.62 -1.00 -7.80
CA PRO A 84 13.70 -1.18 -8.79
C PRO A 84 13.32 -0.61 -10.16
N SER A 85 12.39 0.34 -10.27
CA SER A 85 11.92 0.81 -11.58
C SER A 85 12.99 1.60 -12.34
N LYS A 86 12.86 1.68 -13.69
CA LYS A 86 13.79 2.46 -14.54
C LYS A 86 13.91 3.93 -14.10
N LYS A 87 12.77 4.57 -13.74
CA LYS A 87 12.75 5.95 -13.24
C LYS A 87 13.49 6.09 -11.91
N VAL A 88 13.37 5.12 -11.04
CA VAL A 88 14.08 5.05 -9.76
C VAL A 88 15.59 4.89 -10.00
N LYS A 89 15.98 4.04 -10.95
CA LYS A 89 17.38 3.86 -11.34
C LYS A 89 17.99 5.16 -11.85
N SER A 90 17.34 5.85 -12.78
CA SER A 90 17.84 7.12 -13.32
C SER A 90 17.95 8.24 -12.28
N GLY A 91 17.10 8.21 -11.25
CA GLY A 91 17.12 9.17 -10.13
C GLY A 91 17.96 8.72 -8.93
N ASN A 92 18.62 7.58 -9.00
CA ASN A 92 19.44 6.97 -7.95
C ASN A 92 18.77 6.91 -6.57
N PHE A 93 17.47 6.54 -6.52
CA PHE A 93 16.72 6.40 -5.27
C PHE A 93 16.04 5.01 -5.17
N GLY A 94 15.13 4.80 -4.22
CA GLY A 94 14.49 3.50 -4.02
C GLY A 94 15.51 2.42 -3.67
N VAL A 95 15.46 1.26 -4.35
CA VAL A 95 16.33 0.14 -4.00
C VAL A 95 17.83 0.44 -4.13
N PHE A 96 18.21 1.45 -4.92
CA PHE A 96 19.62 1.82 -5.09
C PHE A 96 20.22 2.47 -3.85
N LEU A 97 19.38 3.05 -2.96
CA LEU A 97 19.82 3.54 -1.66
C LEU A 97 20.28 2.41 -0.73
N MET A 98 19.90 1.15 -0.96
CA MET A 98 20.48 0.02 -0.21
C MET A 98 21.97 -0.16 -0.46
N LYS A 99 22.48 0.33 -1.61
CA LYS A 99 23.90 0.27 -1.97
C LYS A 99 24.72 1.42 -1.36
N ASP A 100 24.04 2.49 -0.92
CA ASP A 100 24.67 3.69 -0.33
C ASP A 100 24.03 4.01 1.03
N ILE A 101 24.38 3.18 2.01
CA ILE A 101 23.86 3.32 3.38
C ILE A 101 24.21 4.70 3.99
N PRO A 102 25.42 5.26 3.81
CA PRO A 102 25.73 6.60 4.32
C PRO A 102 24.83 7.70 3.76
N LEU A 103 24.49 7.65 2.47
CA LEU A 103 23.54 8.59 1.88
C LEU A 103 22.14 8.40 2.44
N LEU A 104 21.69 7.14 2.57
CA LEU A 104 20.39 6.83 3.16
C LEU A 104 20.28 7.33 4.61
N GLN A 105 21.31 7.16 5.43
CA GLN A 105 21.36 7.69 6.79
C GLN A 105 21.21 9.22 6.79
N LYS A 106 21.92 9.95 5.91
CA LYS A 106 21.79 11.40 5.76
C LYS A 106 20.34 11.81 5.40
N CYS A 107 19.71 11.08 4.49
CA CYS A 107 18.32 11.30 4.12
C CYS A 107 17.38 11.16 5.32
N ILE A 108 17.51 10.06 6.07
CA ILE A 108 16.67 9.78 7.25
C ILE A 108 16.88 10.84 8.34
N VAL A 109 18.13 11.18 8.65
CA VAL A 109 18.45 12.21 9.65
C VAL A 109 17.81 13.54 9.26
N GLU A 110 17.89 13.93 7.99
CA GLU A 110 17.32 15.18 7.54
C GLU A 110 15.78 15.16 7.56
N MET A 111 15.16 14.03 7.19
CA MET A 111 13.70 13.86 7.33
C MET A 111 13.27 13.99 8.81
N LYS A 112 13.95 13.31 9.74
CA LYS A 112 13.65 13.34 11.18
C LYS A 112 13.78 14.73 11.81
N LYS A 113 14.66 15.60 11.32
CA LYS A 113 14.75 17.00 11.77
C LYS A 113 13.51 17.82 11.39
N ASN A 114 12.78 17.41 10.39
CA ASN A 114 11.68 18.17 9.79
C ASN A 114 10.28 17.66 10.17
N THR A 115 10.18 16.67 11.05
CA THR A 115 8.89 16.13 11.51
C THR A 115 9.03 15.43 12.87
N SER A 116 7.94 15.40 13.63
CA SER A 116 7.78 14.53 14.81
C SER A 116 7.17 13.16 14.46
N LEU A 117 6.67 12.98 13.22
CA LEU A 117 6.11 11.72 12.80
C LEU A 117 7.21 10.64 12.71
N PRO A 118 6.87 9.37 12.96
CA PRO A 118 7.78 8.26 12.73
C PRO A 118 8.28 8.23 11.28
N ILE A 119 9.60 8.06 11.11
CA ILE A 119 10.19 7.76 9.79
C ILE A 119 10.43 6.27 9.70
N THR A 120 9.76 5.61 8.77
CA THR A 120 9.82 4.17 8.55
C THR A 120 10.42 3.83 7.19
N ILE A 121 10.91 2.61 7.02
CA ILE A 121 11.61 2.19 5.79
C ILE A 121 10.87 1.03 5.12
N LYS A 122 10.67 1.14 3.79
CA LYS A 122 10.24 0.00 2.99
C LYS A 122 11.36 -0.46 2.07
N CYS A 123 11.97 -1.61 2.38
CA CYS A 123 13.14 -2.13 1.66
C CYS A 123 12.90 -3.53 1.07
N ARG A 124 13.98 -4.17 0.61
CA ARG A 124 14.06 -5.56 0.15
C ARG A 124 15.12 -6.31 0.95
N VAL A 125 15.22 -7.63 0.75
CA VAL A 125 16.26 -8.46 1.39
C VAL A 125 17.62 -8.37 0.70
N GLY A 126 17.76 -7.53 -0.30
CA GLY A 126 18.99 -7.29 -1.04
C GLY A 126 18.76 -6.69 -2.42
N VAL A 127 19.85 -6.31 -3.09
CA VAL A 127 19.87 -5.74 -4.44
C VAL A 127 21.13 -6.15 -5.19
N ASP A 128 20.97 -6.73 -6.37
CA ASP A 128 22.07 -7.23 -7.23
C ASP A 128 23.05 -8.12 -6.45
N GLU A 129 24.35 -7.76 -6.41
CA GLU A 129 25.42 -8.41 -5.65
C GLU A 129 25.36 -8.14 -4.12
N TYR A 130 24.64 -7.09 -3.72
CA TYR A 130 24.46 -6.73 -2.30
C TYR A 130 23.37 -7.60 -1.69
N GLU A 131 23.75 -8.77 -1.21
CA GLU A 131 22.85 -9.79 -0.67
C GLU A 131 23.52 -10.61 0.44
N GLY A 132 22.75 -11.52 1.00
CA GLY A 132 23.20 -12.37 2.11
C GLY A 132 22.77 -11.82 3.46
N GLU A 133 22.94 -12.64 4.48
CA GLU A 133 22.52 -12.33 5.84
C GLU A 133 23.34 -11.20 6.45
N LYS A 134 24.65 -11.24 6.24
CA LYS A 134 25.56 -10.19 6.73
C LYS A 134 25.19 -8.81 6.17
N PHE A 135 24.92 -8.72 4.86
CA PHE A 135 24.52 -7.45 4.24
C PHE A 135 23.22 -6.91 4.82
N LEU A 136 22.19 -7.79 4.92
CA LEU A 136 20.89 -7.35 5.41
C LEU A 136 20.94 -6.94 6.90
N ASN A 137 21.69 -7.68 7.72
CA ASN A 137 21.91 -7.33 9.12
C ASN A 137 22.62 -5.99 9.28
N ASP A 138 23.73 -5.77 8.56
CA ASP A 138 24.46 -4.49 8.58
C ASP A 138 23.59 -3.33 8.10
N PHE A 139 22.78 -3.54 7.05
CA PHE A 139 21.83 -2.56 6.57
C PHE A 139 20.80 -2.17 7.66
N ILE A 140 20.15 -3.15 8.29
CA ILE A 140 19.15 -2.90 9.35
C ILE A 140 19.80 -2.18 10.53
N GLU A 141 20.93 -2.69 11.04
CA GLU A 141 21.65 -2.13 12.18
C GLU A 141 22.01 -0.66 11.96
N ARG A 142 22.69 -0.36 10.86
CA ARG A 142 23.12 1.02 10.55
C ARG A 142 21.96 1.99 10.29
N ILE A 143 20.83 1.51 9.82
CA ILE A 143 19.64 2.35 9.66
C ILE A 143 18.91 2.52 10.99
N THR A 144 18.95 1.53 11.86
CA THR A 144 18.44 1.63 13.22
C THR A 144 19.26 2.65 14.05
N ASP A 145 20.58 2.75 13.87
CA ASP A 145 21.45 3.72 14.54
C ASP A 145 21.02 5.19 14.32
N VAL A 146 20.35 5.48 13.19
CA VAL A 146 19.77 6.81 12.93
C VAL A 146 18.31 6.92 13.37
N GLY A 147 17.83 5.93 14.15
CA GLY A 147 16.56 5.95 14.86
C GLY A 147 15.34 5.52 14.03
N VAL A 148 15.51 4.63 13.08
CA VAL A 148 14.41 3.90 12.44
C VAL A 148 14.13 2.63 13.24
N THR A 149 12.87 2.42 13.60
CA THR A 149 12.43 1.26 14.39
C THR A 149 11.45 0.35 13.66
N THR A 150 10.89 0.81 12.52
CA THR A 150 9.86 0.07 11.78
C THR A 150 10.31 -0.18 10.33
N TYR A 151 10.28 -1.45 9.92
CA TYR A 151 10.75 -1.91 8.63
C TYR A 151 9.71 -2.75 7.89
N PHE A 152 9.33 -2.32 6.69
CA PHE A 152 8.52 -3.09 5.74
C PHE A 152 9.45 -3.82 4.76
N ILE A 153 9.67 -5.11 4.96
CA ILE A 153 10.66 -5.86 4.19
C ILE A 153 9.99 -6.73 3.11
N HIS A 154 10.21 -6.37 1.83
CA HIS A 154 9.79 -7.25 0.74
C HIS A 154 10.77 -8.43 0.65
N ALA A 155 10.26 -9.64 0.93
CA ALA A 155 11.03 -10.88 1.01
C ALA A 155 11.59 -11.36 -0.34
N ARG A 156 11.99 -10.42 -1.23
CA ARG A 156 12.65 -10.69 -2.51
C ARG A 156 13.83 -9.77 -2.70
N LYS A 157 14.93 -10.30 -3.25
CA LYS A 157 16.02 -9.49 -3.78
C LYS A 157 15.54 -8.65 -4.98
N ALA A 158 16.09 -7.47 -5.17
CA ALA A 158 15.94 -6.72 -6.41
C ALA A 158 17.07 -7.08 -7.38
N ILE A 159 16.75 -7.10 -8.68
CA ILE A 159 17.71 -7.25 -9.77
C ILE A 159 17.53 -6.03 -10.69
N SER A 160 18.54 -5.17 -10.78
CA SER A 160 18.45 -3.88 -11.48
C SER A 160 18.23 -4.01 -12.99
N GLY A 161 18.62 -5.14 -13.59
CA GLY A 161 18.39 -5.47 -15.01
C GLY A 161 16.96 -5.90 -15.34
N LEU A 162 16.14 -6.20 -14.33
CA LEU A 162 14.77 -6.63 -14.53
C LEU A 162 13.79 -5.45 -14.37
N ASP A 163 12.69 -5.48 -15.14
CA ASP A 163 11.57 -4.56 -14.92
C ASP A 163 10.85 -4.84 -13.58
N THR A 164 9.93 -3.94 -13.20
CA THR A 164 9.22 -4.06 -11.93
C THR A 164 8.29 -5.28 -11.85
N LYS A 165 7.79 -5.80 -12.98
CA LYS A 165 6.94 -7.00 -13.03
C LYS A 165 7.80 -8.24 -12.79
N ARG A 166 8.91 -8.38 -13.50
CA ARG A 166 9.87 -9.49 -13.34
C ARG A 166 10.52 -9.50 -11.96
N ASN A 167 10.85 -8.34 -11.40
CA ASN A 167 11.34 -8.20 -10.01
C ASN A 167 10.37 -8.65 -8.92
N ARG A 168 9.11 -8.92 -9.26
CA ARG A 168 8.08 -9.45 -8.34
C ARG A 168 7.75 -10.93 -8.56
N SER A 169 8.36 -11.56 -9.56
CA SER A 169 8.09 -12.95 -9.91
C SER A 169 9.35 -13.81 -10.00
N ILE A 170 10.42 -13.30 -10.63
CA ILE A 170 11.63 -14.09 -10.89
C ILE A 170 12.48 -14.33 -9.64
N PRO A 171 12.91 -13.30 -8.85
CA PRO A 171 13.65 -13.59 -7.64
C PRO A 171 12.77 -14.39 -6.66
N PRO A 172 13.29 -15.44 -6.00
CA PRO A 172 12.51 -16.25 -5.07
C PRO A 172 12.10 -15.43 -3.84
N LEU A 173 11.03 -15.86 -3.18
CA LEU A 173 10.64 -15.36 -1.86
C LEU A 173 11.56 -15.97 -0.81
N MET A 174 12.12 -15.15 0.06
CA MET A 174 13.11 -15.50 1.09
C MET A 174 12.57 -15.09 2.47
N TYR A 175 11.46 -15.67 2.89
CA TYR A 175 10.79 -15.31 4.14
C TYR A 175 11.69 -15.51 5.36
N GLU A 176 12.49 -16.60 5.37
CA GLU A 176 13.42 -16.90 6.46
C GLU A 176 14.41 -15.76 6.75
N LYS A 177 14.82 -15.01 5.72
CA LYS A 177 15.69 -13.84 5.93
C LYS A 177 14.97 -12.74 6.72
N VAL A 178 13.67 -12.57 6.52
CA VAL A 178 12.88 -11.58 7.25
C VAL A 178 12.64 -12.02 8.69
N TYR A 179 12.35 -13.31 8.91
CA TYR A 179 12.18 -13.87 10.25
C TYR A 179 13.45 -13.71 11.08
N ARG A 180 14.63 -14.04 10.49
CA ARG A 180 15.92 -13.85 11.19
C ARG A 180 16.22 -12.39 11.54
N ILE A 181 15.72 -11.42 10.78
CA ILE A 181 15.79 -10.01 11.17
C ILE A 181 14.99 -9.79 12.45
N LYS A 182 13.76 -10.28 12.52
CA LYS A 182 12.94 -10.14 13.74
C LYS A 182 13.58 -10.88 14.94
N ASP A 183 14.09 -12.07 14.73
CA ASP A 183 14.78 -12.84 15.78
C ASP A 183 16.03 -12.12 16.31
N LYS A 184 16.81 -11.50 15.41
CA LYS A 184 18.05 -10.79 15.75
C LYS A 184 17.80 -9.42 16.37
N PHE A 185 16.74 -8.73 15.94
CA PHE A 185 16.39 -7.39 16.39
C PHE A 185 14.96 -7.39 16.96
N PRO A 186 14.73 -7.99 18.13
CA PRO A 186 13.38 -8.21 18.67
C PRO A 186 12.62 -6.91 19.00
N ASP A 187 13.34 -5.84 19.27
CA ASP A 187 12.76 -4.52 19.58
C ASP A 187 12.31 -3.74 18.33
N LEU A 188 12.68 -4.18 17.12
CA LEU A 188 12.25 -3.57 15.89
C LEU A 188 10.87 -4.10 15.49
N GLU A 189 10.06 -3.22 14.93
CA GLU A 189 8.82 -3.59 14.26
C GLU A 189 9.12 -4.05 12.83
N VAL A 190 8.94 -5.32 12.56
CA VAL A 190 9.25 -5.95 11.27
C VAL A 190 7.97 -6.40 10.58
N ILE A 191 7.65 -5.75 9.47
CA ILE A 191 6.48 -6.05 8.64
C ILE A 191 6.91 -6.78 7.38
N LEU A 192 6.48 -8.03 7.24
CA LEU A 192 6.78 -8.86 6.07
C LEU A 192 5.90 -8.49 4.88
N ASN A 193 6.51 -8.35 3.70
CA ASN A 193 5.79 -8.12 2.46
C ASN A 193 6.23 -9.12 1.38
N GLY A 194 5.28 -9.59 0.59
CA GLY A 194 5.53 -10.34 -0.64
C GLY A 194 4.88 -11.73 -0.70
N GLY A 195 4.14 -11.98 -1.76
CA GLY A 195 3.62 -13.31 -2.11
C GLY A 195 2.37 -13.76 -1.39
N ILE A 196 2.01 -13.19 -0.27
CA ILE A 196 0.88 -13.57 0.57
C ILE A 196 -0.43 -13.51 -0.23
N SER A 197 -1.17 -14.60 -0.30
CA SER A 197 -2.33 -14.80 -1.18
C SER A 197 -3.59 -15.30 -0.48
N ASN A 198 -3.49 -15.82 0.75
CA ASN A 198 -4.61 -16.33 1.53
C ASN A 198 -4.40 -16.09 3.04
N ALA A 199 -5.47 -16.30 3.83
CA ALA A 199 -5.47 -16.05 5.26
C ALA A 199 -4.51 -16.99 6.02
N ASN A 200 -4.41 -18.26 5.64
CA ASN A 200 -3.52 -19.21 6.30
C ASN A 200 -2.03 -18.82 6.17
N GLU A 201 -1.62 -18.35 4.98
CA GLU A 201 -0.27 -17.80 4.79
C GLU A 201 -0.05 -16.58 5.67
N LEU A 202 -1.04 -15.67 5.73
CA LEU A 202 -1.00 -14.47 6.55
C LEU A 202 -0.80 -14.83 8.03
N ASP A 203 -1.63 -15.72 8.59
CA ASP A 203 -1.56 -16.16 9.99
C ASP A 203 -0.23 -16.82 10.32
N ASN A 204 0.31 -17.63 9.41
CA ASN A 204 1.61 -18.26 9.60
C ASN A 204 2.76 -17.25 9.64
N HIS A 205 2.68 -16.18 8.84
CA HIS A 205 3.67 -15.11 8.90
C HIS A 205 3.56 -14.28 10.19
N LEU A 206 2.34 -13.97 10.63
CA LEU A 206 2.11 -13.21 11.87
C LEU A 206 2.64 -13.90 13.14
N LYS A 207 2.83 -15.21 13.12
CA LYS A 207 3.52 -15.94 14.22
C LYS A 207 5.03 -15.66 14.29
N LYS A 208 5.61 -15.01 13.28
CA LYS A 208 7.06 -14.82 13.10
C LYS A 208 7.50 -13.36 13.00
N VAL A 209 6.59 -12.46 12.72
CA VAL A 209 6.84 -11.01 12.53
C VAL A 209 5.70 -10.20 13.12
N ASP A 210 5.90 -8.90 13.31
CA ASP A 210 4.92 -8.01 13.96
C ASP A 210 3.74 -7.65 13.05
N GLY A 211 3.91 -7.79 11.74
CA GLY A 211 2.86 -7.47 10.79
C GLY A 211 3.12 -8.00 9.40
N VAL A 212 2.10 -7.93 8.55
CA VAL A 212 2.19 -8.30 7.14
C VAL A 212 1.64 -7.19 6.26
N MET A 213 2.36 -6.90 5.16
CA MET A 213 1.90 -5.94 4.17
C MET A 213 1.42 -6.66 2.92
N LEU A 214 0.16 -6.49 2.60
CA LEU A 214 -0.48 -6.99 1.39
C LEU A 214 -0.39 -5.95 0.26
N GLY A 215 -0.36 -6.42 -0.96
CA GLY A 215 -0.37 -5.54 -2.12
C GLY A 215 -1.24 -6.08 -3.24
N ARG A 216 -0.68 -6.96 -4.05
CA ARG A 216 -1.36 -7.48 -5.24
C ARG A 216 -2.63 -8.26 -4.92
N LYS A 217 -2.66 -9.01 -3.82
CA LYS A 217 -3.85 -9.76 -3.39
C LYS A 217 -5.01 -8.79 -3.16
N VAL A 218 -4.86 -7.80 -2.30
CA VAL A 218 -5.91 -6.81 -2.00
C VAL A 218 -6.30 -6.00 -3.25
N TYR A 219 -5.36 -5.67 -4.13
CA TYR A 219 -5.72 -4.96 -5.35
C TYR A 219 -6.51 -5.82 -6.35
N SER A 220 -6.19 -7.12 -6.46
CA SER A 220 -6.93 -8.06 -7.33
C SER A 220 -8.24 -8.55 -6.73
N ASP A 221 -8.31 -8.56 -5.42
CA ASP A 221 -9.43 -9.05 -4.61
C ASP A 221 -9.59 -8.17 -3.36
N PRO A 222 -10.23 -7.00 -3.48
CA PRO A 222 -10.43 -6.11 -2.34
C PRO A 222 -11.31 -6.73 -1.23
N SER A 223 -12.22 -7.66 -1.58
CA SER A 223 -13.08 -8.34 -0.59
C SER A 223 -12.29 -9.18 0.41
N PHE A 224 -11.03 -9.52 0.09
CA PHE A 224 -10.12 -10.20 1.02
C PHE A 224 -9.91 -9.43 2.34
N LEU A 225 -10.03 -8.11 2.33
CA LEU A 225 -9.93 -7.29 3.54
C LEU A 225 -11.03 -7.61 4.56
N LEU A 226 -12.25 -7.90 4.10
CA LEU A 226 -13.36 -8.29 4.97
C LEU A 226 -13.06 -9.56 5.76
N SER A 227 -12.48 -10.56 5.10
CA SER A 227 -12.10 -11.82 5.76
C SER A 227 -10.94 -11.64 6.74
N ILE A 228 -10.02 -10.73 6.45
CA ILE A 228 -8.88 -10.44 7.35
C ILE A 228 -9.37 -9.82 8.64
N ASP A 229 -10.19 -8.76 8.58
CA ASP A 229 -10.68 -8.08 9.77
C ASP A 229 -11.44 -9.06 10.68
N LYS A 230 -12.34 -9.87 10.10
CA LYS A 230 -13.08 -10.88 10.83
C LYS A 230 -12.18 -11.91 11.50
N ASN A 231 -11.18 -12.43 10.77
CA ASN A 231 -10.32 -13.50 11.28
C ASN A 231 -9.33 -13.02 12.34
N LEU A 232 -8.80 -11.79 12.20
CA LEU A 232 -7.78 -11.26 13.11
C LEU A 232 -8.35 -10.50 14.30
N TYR A 233 -9.50 -9.83 14.13
CA TYR A 233 -10.05 -8.90 15.13
C TYR A 233 -11.46 -9.24 15.61
N GLY A 234 -12.07 -10.30 15.06
CA GLY A 234 -13.40 -10.75 15.44
C GLY A 234 -14.55 -10.08 14.66
N GLU A 235 -15.78 -10.50 14.95
CA GLU A 235 -16.98 -10.10 14.17
C GLU A 235 -17.37 -8.64 14.32
N ASP A 236 -17.05 -8.00 15.44
CA ASP A 236 -17.38 -6.58 15.71
C ASP A 236 -16.68 -5.61 14.74
N THR A 237 -15.69 -6.09 13.99
CA THR A 237 -14.98 -5.30 12.96
C THR A 237 -15.55 -5.47 11.56
N PHE A 238 -16.62 -6.26 11.41
CA PHE A 238 -17.19 -6.59 10.10
C PHE A 238 -17.73 -5.35 9.38
N CYS A 239 -17.27 -5.15 8.15
CA CYS A 239 -17.80 -4.16 7.22
C CYS A 239 -18.74 -4.84 6.23
N SER A 240 -19.97 -4.34 6.10
CA SER A 240 -20.90 -4.86 5.09
C SER A 240 -20.44 -4.53 3.67
N ILE A 241 -20.47 -5.52 2.79
CA ILE A 241 -20.19 -5.32 1.36
C ILE A 241 -21.14 -4.30 0.77
N ASP A 242 -22.43 -4.38 1.14
CA ASP A 242 -23.47 -3.50 0.65
C ASP A 242 -23.21 -2.04 1.05
N ASN A 243 -22.83 -1.81 2.30
CA ASN A 243 -22.45 -0.48 2.76
C ASN A 243 -21.21 0.05 2.04
N ALA A 244 -20.18 -0.79 1.88
CA ALA A 244 -18.96 -0.40 1.19
C ALA A 244 -19.22 0.00 -0.27
N LEU A 245 -20.09 -0.75 -0.94
CA LEU A 245 -20.51 -0.46 -2.31
C LEU A 245 -21.32 0.83 -2.41
N LYS A 246 -22.31 1.00 -1.53
CA LYS A 246 -23.16 2.20 -1.46
C LYS A 246 -22.30 3.45 -1.25
N GLU A 247 -21.43 3.43 -0.24
CA GLU A 247 -20.55 4.56 0.05
C GLU A 247 -19.58 4.85 -1.10
N TYR A 248 -19.04 3.80 -1.74
CA TYR A 248 -18.13 3.98 -2.86
C TYR A 248 -18.81 4.49 -4.13
N MET A 249 -20.04 4.07 -4.39
CA MET A 249 -20.85 4.58 -5.50
C MET A 249 -21.24 6.04 -5.27
N ASN A 250 -21.68 6.41 -4.06
CA ASN A 250 -21.92 7.79 -3.65
C ASN A 250 -20.65 8.64 -3.87
N TYR A 251 -19.50 8.13 -3.47
CA TYR A 251 -18.22 8.79 -3.70
C TYR A 251 -17.96 9.06 -5.18
N ILE A 252 -18.17 8.08 -6.07
CA ILE A 252 -17.96 8.23 -7.51
C ILE A 252 -18.84 9.33 -8.11
N LEU A 253 -20.11 9.39 -7.69
CA LEU A 253 -21.07 10.37 -8.22
C LEU A 253 -20.75 11.80 -7.80
N ASN A 254 -20.16 11.97 -6.62
CA ASN A 254 -19.74 13.27 -6.10
C ASN A 254 -18.35 13.73 -6.62
N LEU A 255 -17.72 12.98 -7.52
CA LEU A 255 -16.46 13.40 -8.13
C LEU A 255 -16.70 14.40 -9.27
N ASP A 256 -16.10 15.59 -9.17
CA ASP A 256 -16.31 16.69 -10.10
C ASP A 256 -15.67 16.48 -11.48
N ASN A 257 -14.57 15.70 -11.52
CA ASN A 257 -13.82 15.55 -12.76
C ASN A 257 -13.86 14.13 -13.31
N ARG A 258 -14.06 14.03 -14.62
CA ARG A 258 -14.18 12.77 -15.37
C ARG A 258 -12.96 11.84 -15.21
N LYS A 259 -11.76 12.38 -15.02
CA LYS A 259 -10.54 11.56 -14.88
C LYS A 259 -10.52 10.80 -13.56
N ASP A 260 -10.90 11.45 -12.47
CA ASP A 260 -10.98 10.85 -11.15
C ASP A 260 -12.17 9.87 -11.08
N SER A 261 -13.32 10.22 -11.66
CA SER A 261 -14.47 9.30 -11.79
C SER A 261 -14.08 8.03 -12.52
N ASN A 262 -13.41 8.13 -13.68
CA ASN A 262 -12.97 6.94 -14.42
C ASN A 262 -11.98 6.06 -13.63
N ARG A 263 -11.11 6.65 -12.82
CA ARG A 263 -10.21 5.89 -11.94
C ARG A 263 -10.97 5.16 -10.85
N ALA A 264 -11.88 5.86 -10.20
CA ALA A 264 -12.72 5.27 -9.15
C ALA A 264 -13.61 4.14 -9.70
N ILE A 265 -14.23 4.33 -10.87
CA ILE A 265 -14.99 3.28 -11.57
C ILE A 265 -14.13 2.04 -11.86
N ASN A 266 -12.87 2.22 -12.29
CA ASN A 266 -11.98 1.09 -12.54
C ASN A 266 -11.70 0.28 -11.25
N HIS A 267 -11.57 0.93 -10.11
CA HIS A 267 -11.41 0.25 -8.83
C HIS A 267 -12.70 -0.45 -8.39
N LEU A 268 -13.85 0.19 -8.57
CA LEU A 268 -15.14 -0.45 -8.33
C LEU A 268 -15.31 -1.71 -9.18
N MET A 269 -15.01 -1.63 -10.47
CA MET A 269 -15.10 -2.78 -11.37
C MET A 269 -14.16 -3.92 -10.98
N GLN A 270 -12.97 -3.59 -10.43
CA GLN A 270 -12.06 -4.60 -9.88
C GLN A 270 -12.65 -5.26 -8.63
N PHE A 271 -13.28 -4.50 -7.76
CA PHE A 271 -13.96 -5.01 -6.57
C PHE A 271 -15.15 -5.90 -6.95
N ILE A 272 -16.06 -5.43 -7.78
CA ILE A 272 -17.21 -6.21 -8.29
C ILE A 272 -16.76 -7.52 -8.95
N LYS A 273 -15.63 -7.49 -9.65
CA LYS A 273 -15.04 -8.70 -10.25
C LYS A 273 -14.63 -9.71 -9.19
N SER A 274 -14.06 -9.25 -8.07
CA SER A 274 -13.64 -10.13 -6.97
C SER A 274 -14.82 -10.79 -6.24
N LEU A 275 -16.01 -10.19 -6.29
CA LEU A 275 -17.25 -10.74 -5.71
C LEU A 275 -17.92 -11.80 -6.60
N SER A 276 -17.28 -12.24 -7.69
CA SER A 276 -17.79 -13.28 -8.61
C SER A 276 -19.15 -12.97 -9.26
N ILE A 277 -19.48 -11.68 -9.40
CA ILE A 277 -20.74 -11.24 -10.05
C ILE A 277 -20.71 -11.53 -11.55
N GLU A 278 -21.84 -11.93 -12.11
CA GLU A 278 -22.00 -12.26 -13.51
C GLU A 278 -21.58 -11.13 -14.46
N LYS A 279 -20.99 -11.51 -15.61
CA LYS A 279 -20.43 -10.56 -16.58
C LYS A 279 -21.49 -9.57 -17.12
N ASN A 280 -22.71 -10.04 -17.38
CA ASN A 280 -23.79 -9.19 -17.92
C ASN A 280 -24.20 -8.13 -16.89
N LYS A 281 -24.34 -8.51 -15.62
CA LYS A 281 -24.68 -7.59 -14.54
C LYS A 281 -23.57 -6.56 -14.30
N ARG A 282 -22.30 -6.97 -14.40
CA ARG A 282 -21.18 -6.02 -14.36
C ARG A 282 -21.23 -4.96 -15.46
N LYS A 283 -21.65 -5.36 -16.67
CA LYS A 283 -21.79 -4.46 -17.80
C LYS A 283 -22.92 -3.46 -17.57
N GLU A 284 -24.05 -3.91 -17.08
CA GLU A 284 -25.21 -3.10 -16.73
C GLU A 284 -24.86 -2.03 -15.67
N ILE A 285 -24.20 -2.43 -14.58
CA ILE A 285 -23.71 -1.50 -13.55
C ILE A 285 -22.79 -0.43 -14.15
N LEU A 286 -21.88 -0.83 -15.05
CA LEU A 286 -20.97 0.10 -15.69
C LEU A 286 -21.71 1.09 -16.59
N GLU A 287 -22.69 0.66 -17.34
CA GLU A 287 -23.53 1.51 -18.20
C GLU A 287 -24.30 2.52 -17.36
N LYS A 288 -24.92 2.09 -16.26
CA LYS A 288 -25.63 2.97 -15.33
C LYS A 288 -24.70 4.00 -14.67
N LEU A 289 -23.53 3.60 -14.20
CA LEU A 289 -22.54 4.52 -13.61
C LEU A 289 -22.02 5.57 -14.63
N ASN A 290 -21.93 5.22 -15.89
CA ASN A 290 -21.50 6.17 -16.94
C ASN A 290 -22.60 7.17 -17.32
N ASN A 291 -23.86 6.79 -17.18
CA ASN A 291 -25.01 7.63 -17.56
C ASN A 291 -25.43 8.67 -16.52
N LYS A 292 -24.78 8.74 -15.36
CA LYS A 292 -24.93 9.75 -14.27
C LYS A 292 -26.37 10.24 -13.91
N ASN A 293 -27.39 9.86 -14.70
CA ASN A 293 -28.77 10.35 -14.61
C ASN A 293 -29.74 9.34 -13.95
N GLU A 294 -29.25 8.16 -13.55
CA GLU A 294 -30.09 7.18 -12.87
C GLU A 294 -29.96 7.30 -11.36
N GLU A 295 -31.07 7.17 -10.67
CA GLU A 295 -31.13 7.18 -9.22
C GLU A 295 -30.21 6.05 -8.66
N LEU A 296 -29.31 6.43 -7.76
CA LEU A 296 -28.38 5.52 -7.09
C LEU A 296 -29.06 4.27 -6.51
N ASN A 297 -30.30 4.45 -6.00
CA ASN A 297 -31.05 3.35 -5.41
C ASN A 297 -31.36 2.25 -6.43
N SER A 298 -31.65 2.59 -7.69
CA SER A 298 -31.90 1.56 -8.72
C SER A 298 -30.65 0.75 -9.06
N ILE A 299 -29.48 1.41 -9.10
CA ILE A 299 -28.20 0.73 -9.32
C ILE A 299 -27.87 -0.20 -8.14
N PHE A 300 -28.17 0.27 -6.92
CA PHE A 300 -27.90 -0.47 -5.70
C PHE A 300 -28.84 -1.67 -5.52
N ASP A 301 -30.14 -1.50 -5.77
CA ASP A 301 -31.13 -2.57 -5.66
C ASP A 301 -30.85 -3.71 -6.66
N ASP A 302 -30.47 -3.37 -7.88
CA ASP A 302 -30.02 -4.35 -8.89
C ASP A 302 -28.75 -5.11 -8.47
N PHE A 303 -27.88 -4.40 -7.72
CA PHE A 303 -26.64 -4.98 -7.23
C PHE A 303 -26.90 -5.96 -6.08
N THR A 304 -27.68 -5.55 -5.08
CA THR A 304 -27.97 -6.36 -3.88
C THR A 304 -28.75 -7.62 -4.20
N GLN A 305 -29.72 -7.56 -5.13
CA GLN A 305 -30.43 -8.74 -5.63
C GLN A 305 -29.51 -9.76 -6.32
N GLY A 306 -28.42 -9.31 -6.94
CA GLY A 306 -27.44 -10.18 -7.56
C GLY A 306 -26.41 -10.75 -6.59
N CYS A 307 -26.05 -10.03 -5.54
CA CYS A 307 -25.10 -10.49 -4.51
C CYS A 307 -25.73 -11.54 -3.57
N GLN A 308 -26.99 -11.36 -3.17
CA GLN A 308 -27.68 -12.30 -2.27
C GLN A 308 -27.83 -13.71 -2.85
N ARG A 309 -27.84 -13.86 -4.18
CA ARG A 309 -27.90 -15.17 -4.83
C ARG A 309 -26.59 -15.92 -4.90
N ASN A 310 -25.44 -15.24 -4.70
CA ASN A 310 -24.10 -15.83 -4.88
C ASN A 310 -23.25 -15.87 -3.60
N LEU A 311 -23.74 -15.35 -2.48
CA LEU A 311 -23.10 -15.51 -1.19
C LEU A 311 -23.59 -16.83 -0.57
N SER A 312 -23.04 -17.95 -1.07
CA SER A 312 -23.14 -19.24 -0.38
C SER A 312 -22.46 -19.12 0.99
N PRO A 313 -22.97 -19.82 2.05
CA PRO A 313 -22.52 -19.65 3.43
C PRO A 313 -21.14 -20.23 3.76
N ASN A 314 -20.22 -20.27 2.82
CA ASN A 314 -18.86 -20.81 2.94
C ASN A 314 -17.77 -19.72 2.81
N LEU A 315 -17.94 -18.56 3.49
CA LEU A 315 -16.88 -17.59 3.76
C LEU A 315 -16.73 -17.40 5.26
#